data_7cfa88784529a074482fbeda0a4e5026
#
_entry.id   7cfa88784529a074482fbeda0a4e5026
#
_cell.length_a   1.000
_cell.length_b   1.000
_cell.length_c   1.000
_cell.angle_alpha   90.00
_cell.angle_beta   90.00
_cell.angle_gamma   90.00
#
_symmetry.space_group_name_H-M   'P 1'
#
loop_
_entity.id
_entity.type
_entity.pdbx_description
1 polymer ?
#
loop_
_entity_poly.entity_id
_entity_poly.type
_entity_poly.pdbx_seq_one_letter_code
_entity_poly.pdbx_strand_id
1 'polypeptide(L)'
;MTESIARAIHNRDLDRLRRYREYLDYYEGRRGAPAPRLRERTLTFNYARTVVEKGASYLVTDHAPTTVAADNRAESRRRAAEAQRELLDVWQDNDIARLDLETEVDTAVLGDGAFKIAWDGVAKRVVVAAPDVQGLYAWWAGDDVRRLTRVASRYRLPVDEAVLRFGITPRRTAGRTPSAIDIVEAWTDTTFELWAQGTRVEARENPYRMIPFVLYPNLPRPKQFWGVSDIEPLRESLAELNRALTQLSRILELSGNPIAVLENVEEARDIAVQPGAVWEIPEQARAYLLDLLQGGGVRLHVDYVDMIYRTLHDLAETPRVAFGDAGGDRSGVALQTELDPLLRRVARKRLIRTAAMRRRDRLVLAVLGHHTHRDLLTAVRTDITWAPALAPHLAAAPEAASA
;
A
#
# COMPACT_ATOMS: atom_id res chain seq x y z
N MET A 1 37.91 -7.66 -8.80
CA MET A 1 37.39 -7.85 -7.42
C MET A 1 35.90 -7.64 -7.44
N THR A 2 35.12 -8.69 -7.22
CA THR A 2 33.65 -8.60 -7.15
C THR A 2 33.30 -7.83 -5.87
N GLU A 3 32.74 -6.64 -6.02
CA GLU A 3 32.27 -5.86 -4.88
C GLU A 3 31.24 -6.68 -4.09
N SER A 4 31.39 -6.72 -2.76
CA SER A 4 30.44 -7.42 -1.89
C SER A 4 29.04 -6.83 -2.11
N ILE A 5 28.03 -7.68 -2.39
CA ILE A 5 26.64 -7.25 -2.55
C ILE A 5 26.16 -6.44 -1.33
N ALA A 6 26.63 -6.78 -0.12
CA ALA A 6 26.34 -6.05 1.09
C ALA A 6 26.80 -4.58 1.02
N ARG A 7 27.95 -4.32 0.38
CA ARG A 7 28.45 -2.96 0.15
C ARG A 7 27.64 -2.24 -0.93
N ALA A 8 27.30 -2.96 -2.02
CA ALA A 8 26.53 -2.41 -3.12
C ALA A 8 25.12 -1.95 -2.69
N ILE A 9 24.51 -2.59 -1.67
CA ILE A 9 23.18 -2.22 -1.18
C ILE A 9 23.22 -1.24 0.00
N HIS A 10 24.35 -1.06 0.69
CA HIS A 10 24.44 -0.32 1.96
C HIS A 10 23.93 1.12 1.84
N ASN A 11 24.34 1.83 0.80
CA ASN A 11 23.95 3.22 0.56
C ASN A 11 22.97 3.37 -0.60
N ARG A 12 22.45 2.24 -1.10
CA ARG A 12 21.54 2.26 -2.25
C ARG A 12 20.13 2.56 -1.78
N ASP A 13 19.46 3.41 -2.53
CA ASP A 13 18.02 3.68 -2.37
C ASP A 13 17.60 4.22 -0.97
N LEU A 14 18.51 4.90 -0.23
CA LEU A 14 18.22 5.42 1.11
C LEU A 14 17.01 6.36 1.15
N ASP A 15 16.86 7.21 0.12
CA ASP A 15 15.71 8.13 0.02
C ASP A 15 14.41 7.38 -0.23
N ARG A 16 14.44 6.30 -1.02
CA ARG A 16 13.30 5.43 -1.24
C ARG A 16 12.87 4.77 0.08
N LEU A 17 13.82 4.18 0.80
CA LEU A 17 13.56 3.51 2.09
C LEU A 17 13.05 4.48 3.16
N ARG A 18 13.53 5.74 3.16
CA ARG A 18 13.00 6.79 4.04
C ARG A 18 11.54 7.11 3.71
N ARG A 19 11.20 7.28 2.41
CA ARG A 19 9.82 7.49 1.98
C ARG A 19 8.90 6.33 2.35
N TYR A 20 9.33 5.08 2.18
CA TYR A 20 8.54 3.92 2.56
C TYR A 20 8.15 3.92 4.05
N ARG A 21 9.09 4.24 4.94
CA ARG A 21 8.81 4.38 6.38
C ARG A 21 7.80 5.48 6.65
N GLU A 22 7.95 6.61 5.98
CA GLU A 22 7.01 7.72 6.10
C GLU A 22 5.60 7.32 5.64
N TYR A 23 5.45 6.61 4.52
CA TYR A 23 4.15 6.13 4.04
C TYR A 23 3.51 5.13 5.00
N LEU A 24 4.28 4.21 5.56
CA LEU A 24 3.81 3.30 6.60
C LEU A 24 3.32 4.06 7.84
N ASP A 25 4.04 5.10 8.26
CA ASP A 25 3.60 5.94 9.39
C ASP A 25 2.27 6.64 9.11
N TYR A 26 2.03 7.09 7.88
CA TYR A 26 0.71 7.62 7.48
C TYR A 26 -0.37 6.54 7.46
N TYR A 27 -0.09 5.38 6.85
CA TYR A 27 -1.03 4.27 6.76
C TYR A 27 -1.44 3.73 8.15
N GLU A 28 -0.51 3.69 9.09
CA GLU A 28 -0.76 3.26 10.47
C GLU A 28 -1.31 4.37 11.38
N GLY A 29 -1.50 5.58 10.86
CA GLY A 29 -2.02 6.72 11.61
C GLY A 29 -1.03 7.30 12.62
N ARG A 30 0.27 6.99 12.51
CA ARG A 30 1.31 7.55 13.37
C ARG A 30 1.76 8.93 12.94
N ARG A 31 1.54 9.30 11.67
CA ARG A 31 1.83 10.62 11.12
C ARG A 31 0.59 11.35 10.65
N GLY A 32 0.68 12.68 10.55
CA GLY A 32 -0.43 13.56 10.19
C GLY A 32 -1.11 14.19 11.40
N ALA A 33 -0.76 13.76 12.62
CA ALA A 33 -1.14 14.47 13.84
C ALA A 33 -0.07 15.51 14.19
N PRO A 34 -0.45 16.73 14.67
CA PRO A 34 0.50 17.68 15.20
C PRO A 34 1.23 17.06 16.40
N ALA A 35 2.53 17.37 16.54
CA ALA A 35 3.30 16.92 17.68
C ALA A 35 2.63 17.38 18.99
N PRO A 36 2.34 16.46 19.91
CA PRO A 36 1.67 16.84 21.16
C PRO A 36 2.59 17.79 21.95
N ARG A 37 2.13 19.02 22.17
CA ARG A 37 2.67 19.80 23.27
C ARG A 37 2.20 19.10 24.55
N LEU A 38 3.06 18.98 25.55
CA LEU A 38 2.76 18.31 26.82
C LEU A 38 1.31 18.61 27.29
N ARG A 39 0.45 17.57 27.34
CA ARG A 39 -0.96 17.58 27.75
C ARG A 39 -2.02 17.96 26.69
N GLU A 40 -1.69 18.12 25.40
CA GLU A 40 -2.71 18.44 24.40
C GLU A 40 -3.25 17.16 23.74
N ARG A 41 -4.59 17.02 23.76
CA ARG A 41 -5.26 15.96 22.98
C ARG A 41 -5.14 16.29 21.49
N THR A 42 -4.54 15.39 20.72
CA THR A 42 -4.50 15.45 19.27
C THR A 42 -5.48 14.45 18.68
N LEU A 43 -6.19 14.87 17.62
CA LEU A 43 -7.07 13.99 16.86
C LEU A 43 -6.32 13.49 15.63
N THR A 44 -6.42 12.19 15.36
CA THR A 44 -5.89 11.58 14.15
C THR A 44 -6.99 10.83 13.44
N PHE A 45 -7.35 11.30 12.26
CA PHE A 45 -8.27 10.60 11.35
C PHE A 45 -7.46 9.94 10.25
N ASN A 46 -7.45 8.61 10.24
CA ASN A 46 -6.60 7.83 9.33
C ASN A 46 -7.24 7.67 7.94
N TYR A 47 -7.44 8.78 7.23
CA TYR A 47 -7.94 8.74 5.85
C TYR A 47 -6.93 8.10 4.87
N ALA A 48 -5.63 8.10 5.17
CA ALA A 48 -4.63 7.41 4.34
C ALA A 48 -4.98 5.94 4.18
N ARG A 49 -5.26 5.25 5.29
CA ARG A 49 -5.67 3.84 5.30
C ARG A 49 -6.97 3.64 4.54
N THR A 50 -7.96 4.47 4.83
CA THR A 50 -9.30 4.38 4.21
C THR A 50 -9.24 4.50 2.68
N VAL A 51 -8.46 5.45 2.16
CA VAL A 51 -8.28 5.66 0.71
C VAL A 51 -7.55 4.48 0.06
N VAL A 52 -6.48 4.00 0.68
CA VAL A 52 -5.71 2.85 0.18
C VAL A 52 -6.57 1.59 0.10
N GLU A 53 -7.23 1.22 1.21
CA GLU A 53 -8.06 0.01 1.27
C GLU A 53 -9.25 0.09 0.31
N LYS A 54 -9.85 1.28 0.14
CA LYS A 54 -10.91 1.49 -0.84
C LYS A 54 -10.40 1.28 -2.27
N GLY A 55 -9.26 1.86 -2.62
CA GLY A 55 -8.63 1.67 -3.93
C GLY A 55 -8.31 0.20 -4.21
N ALA A 56 -7.72 -0.51 -3.24
CA ALA A 56 -7.40 -1.93 -3.35
C ALA A 56 -8.66 -2.79 -3.56
N SER A 57 -9.76 -2.51 -2.85
CA SER A 57 -11.02 -3.24 -2.98
C SER A 57 -11.69 -3.11 -4.35
N TYR A 58 -11.52 -1.98 -5.05
CA TYR A 58 -12.01 -1.81 -6.41
C TYR A 58 -11.07 -2.43 -7.47
N LEU A 59 -9.80 -2.58 -7.14
CA LEU A 59 -8.82 -3.13 -8.07
C LEU A 59 -8.83 -4.65 -8.07
N VAL A 60 -8.73 -5.27 -6.89
CA VAL A 60 -8.68 -6.73 -6.70
C VAL A 60 -10.04 -7.19 -6.20
N THR A 61 -10.94 -7.44 -7.14
CA THR A 61 -12.27 -8.00 -6.82
C THR A 61 -12.28 -9.50 -7.00
N ASP A 62 -11.85 -9.95 -8.17
CA ASP A 62 -11.71 -11.35 -8.55
C ASP A 62 -10.95 -11.40 -9.88
N HIS A 63 -10.13 -12.42 -10.09
CA HIS A 63 -9.50 -12.67 -11.37
C HIS A 63 -9.06 -14.14 -11.49
N ALA A 64 -8.93 -14.61 -12.72
CA ALA A 64 -8.45 -15.94 -13.00
C ALA A 64 -7.35 -15.88 -14.06
N PRO A 65 -6.32 -16.77 -13.98
CA PRO A 65 -5.32 -16.86 -15.02
C PRO A 65 -5.98 -17.40 -16.29
N THR A 66 -5.63 -16.79 -17.40
CA THR A 66 -6.06 -17.27 -18.71
C THR A 66 -4.84 -17.61 -19.54
N THR A 67 -4.73 -18.84 -19.98
CA THR A 67 -3.70 -19.26 -20.94
C THR A 67 -4.30 -19.34 -22.34
N VAL A 68 -3.56 -18.81 -23.30
CA VAL A 68 -3.94 -18.87 -24.71
C VAL A 68 -2.83 -19.53 -25.51
N ALA A 69 -3.19 -20.35 -26.50
CA ALA A 69 -2.23 -20.94 -27.41
C ALA A 69 -1.50 -19.86 -28.21
N ALA A 70 -0.19 -20.04 -28.44
CA ALA A 70 0.60 -19.12 -29.24
C ALA A 70 0.21 -19.18 -30.74
N ASP A 71 -0.34 -20.32 -31.17
CA ASP A 71 -0.90 -20.54 -32.51
C ASP A 71 -2.18 -21.40 -32.44
N ASN A 72 -2.84 -21.57 -33.59
CA ASN A 72 -4.11 -22.34 -33.67
C ASN A 72 -3.94 -23.84 -33.83
N ARG A 73 -2.74 -24.39 -33.67
CA ARG A 73 -2.49 -25.82 -33.80
C ARG A 73 -3.11 -26.61 -32.62
N ALA A 74 -3.58 -27.81 -32.86
CA ALA A 74 -4.17 -28.66 -31.84
C ALA A 74 -3.20 -28.93 -30.67
N GLU A 75 -1.93 -29.11 -30.97
CA GLU A 75 -0.88 -29.30 -29.95
C GLU A 75 -0.68 -28.06 -29.07
N SER A 76 -0.65 -26.85 -29.65
CA SER A 76 -0.53 -25.61 -28.88
C SER A 76 -1.71 -25.42 -27.95
N ARG A 77 -2.93 -25.73 -28.40
CA ARG A 77 -4.14 -25.68 -27.54
C ARG A 77 -4.09 -26.71 -26.40
N ARG A 78 -3.59 -27.90 -26.66
CA ARG A 78 -3.40 -28.95 -25.64
C ARG A 78 -2.38 -28.48 -24.57
N ARG A 79 -1.24 -27.94 -25.00
CA ARG A 79 -0.21 -27.38 -24.08
C ARG A 79 -0.75 -26.19 -23.28
N ALA A 80 -1.50 -25.30 -23.89
CA ALA A 80 -2.14 -24.20 -23.18
C ALA A 80 -3.13 -24.67 -22.10
N ALA A 81 -3.93 -25.72 -22.42
CA ALA A 81 -4.85 -26.30 -21.45
C ALA A 81 -4.13 -27.03 -20.30
N GLU A 82 -2.98 -27.66 -20.58
CA GLU A 82 -2.12 -28.23 -19.53
C GLU A 82 -1.53 -27.15 -18.65
N ALA A 83 -0.90 -26.12 -19.22
CA ALA A 83 -0.33 -25.00 -18.50
C ALA A 83 -1.37 -24.27 -17.64
N GLN A 84 -2.60 -24.14 -18.13
CA GLN A 84 -3.70 -23.55 -17.38
C GLN A 84 -4.06 -24.34 -16.12
N ARG A 85 -4.14 -25.67 -16.23
CA ARG A 85 -4.41 -26.53 -15.07
C ARG A 85 -3.31 -26.40 -14.03
N GLU A 86 -2.05 -26.49 -14.45
CA GLU A 86 -0.91 -26.35 -13.56
C GLU A 86 -0.88 -24.96 -12.85
N LEU A 87 -1.23 -23.89 -13.55
CA LEU A 87 -1.34 -22.57 -12.94
C LEU A 87 -2.46 -22.50 -11.91
N LEU A 88 -3.63 -23.10 -12.19
CA LEU A 88 -4.75 -23.13 -11.25
C LEU A 88 -4.39 -23.90 -9.98
N ASP A 89 -3.70 -25.04 -10.10
CA ASP A 89 -3.24 -25.84 -8.96
C ASP A 89 -2.24 -25.02 -8.10
N VAL A 90 -1.25 -24.38 -8.73
CA VAL A 90 -0.30 -23.50 -8.02
C VAL A 90 -1.02 -22.32 -7.35
N TRP A 91 -2.07 -21.77 -7.96
CA TRP A 91 -2.84 -20.67 -7.39
C TRP A 91 -3.65 -21.07 -6.16
N GLN A 92 -4.26 -22.26 -6.20
CA GLN A 92 -4.95 -22.83 -5.04
C GLN A 92 -3.96 -23.13 -3.89
N ASP A 93 -2.85 -23.77 -4.21
CA ASP A 93 -1.81 -24.13 -3.23
C ASP A 93 -1.19 -22.91 -2.52
N ASN A 94 -1.20 -21.75 -3.16
CA ASN A 94 -0.59 -20.51 -2.63
C ASN A 94 -1.62 -19.47 -2.18
N ASP A 95 -2.93 -19.77 -2.22
CA ASP A 95 -4.00 -18.82 -1.88
C ASP A 95 -3.79 -17.44 -2.59
N ILE A 96 -3.58 -17.50 -3.92
CA ILE A 96 -3.15 -16.33 -4.70
C ILE A 96 -4.14 -15.17 -4.63
N ALA A 97 -5.44 -15.44 -4.51
CA ALA A 97 -6.44 -14.37 -4.40
C ALA A 97 -6.20 -13.50 -3.16
N ARG A 98 -5.91 -14.13 -2.01
CA ARG A 98 -5.56 -13.42 -0.78
C ARG A 98 -4.20 -12.71 -0.92
N LEU A 99 -3.20 -13.41 -1.45
CA LEU A 99 -1.86 -12.86 -1.65
C LEU A 99 -1.89 -11.62 -2.56
N ASP A 100 -2.69 -11.64 -3.62
CA ASP A 100 -2.83 -10.51 -4.55
C ASP A 100 -3.49 -9.30 -3.88
N LEU A 101 -4.49 -9.50 -3.01
CA LEU A 101 -5.10 -8.42 -2.25
C LEU A 101 -4.10 -7.81 -1.24
N GLU A 102 -3.42 -8.65 -0.46
CA GLU A 102 -2.40 -8.21 0.49
C GLU A 102 -1.26 -7.45 -0.22
N THR A 103 -0.77 -8.00 -1.33
CA THR A 103 0.28 -7.35 -2.14
C THR A 103 -0.19 -6.03 -2.75
N GLU A 104 -1.49 -5.91 -3.12
CA GLU A 104 -2.01 -4.64 -3.63
C GLU A 104 -2.05 -3.55 -2.56
N VAL A 105 -2.43 -3.89 -1.32
CA VAL A 105 -2.37 -2.94 -0.20
C VAL A 105 -0.93 -2.49 0.03
N ASP A 106 0.02 -3.43 0.12
CA ASP A 106 1.45 -3.11 0.27
C ASP A 106 1.95 -2.21 -0.87
N THR A 107 1.58 -2.56 -2.12
CA THR A 107 1.97 -1.81 -3.31
C THR A 107 1.39 -0.39 -3.30
N ALA A 108 0.14 -0.21 -2.89
CA ALA A 108 -0.51 1.09 -2.80
C ALA A 108 0.13 1.96 -1.69
N VAL A 109 0.49 1.36 -0.56
CA VAL A 109 1.16 2.04 0.56
C VAL A 109 2.59 2.41 0.21
N LEU A 110 3.40 1.44 -0.23
CA LEU A 110 4.84 1.62 -0.42
C LEU A 110 5.18 2.27 -1.77
N GLY A 111 4.32 2.10 -2.78
CA GLY A 111 4.54 2.60 -4.13
C GLY A 111 5.14 1.57 -5.08
N ASP A 112 5.48 0.39 -4.57
CA ASP A 112 6.08 -0.70 -5.33
C ASP A 112 5.59 -2.04 -4.80
N GLY A 113 5.42 -3.00 -5.70
CA GLY A 113 5.05 -4.37 -5.37
C GLY A 113 6.04 -5.38 -5.93
N ALA A 114 6.04 -6.58 -5.35
CA ALA A 114 6.92 -7.65 -5.80
C ALA A 114 6.33 -9.03 -5.55
N PHE A 115 6.66 -9.96 -6.45
CA PHE A 115 6.50 -11.39 -6.25
C PHE A 115 7.85 -12.10 -6.36
N LYS A 116 8.07 -13.11 -5.53
CA LYS A 116 9.17 -14.05 -5.59
C LYS A 116 8.62 -15.44 -5.87
N ILE A 117 9.16 -16.11 -6.87
CA ILE A 117 8.78 -17.47 -7.23
C ILE A 117 9.93 -18.40 -6.84
N ALA A 118 9.63 -19.43 -6.04
CA ALA A 118 10.60 -20.38 -5.55
C ALA A 118 10.07 -21.80 -5.65
N TRP A 119 10.97 -22.77 -5.65
CA TRP A 119 10.65 -24.17 -5.53
C TRP A 119 10.83 -24.66 -4.09
N ASP A 120 9.80 -25.25 -3.52
CA ASP A 120 9.89 -25.99 -2.26
C ASP A 120 10.27 -27.43 -2.55
N GLY A 121 11.52 -27.78 -2.29
CA GLY A 121 12.05 -29.12 -2.53
C GLY A 121 11.48 -30.19 -1.60
N VAL A 122 10.92 -29.80 -0.44
CA VAL A 122 10.30 -30.73 0.52
C VAL A 122 8.87 -31.03 0.11
N ALA A 123 8.06 -29.98 -0.08
CA ALA A 123 6.67 -30.11 -0.49
C ALA A 123 6.52 -30.39 -2.01
N LYS A 124 7.61 -30.32 -2.80
CA LYS A 124 7.65 -30.50 -4.26
C LYS A 124 6.62 -29.65 -5.00
N ARG A 125 6.53 -28.38 -4.60
CA ARG A 125 5.60 -27.42 -5.21
C ARG A 125 6.25 -26.07 -5.44
N VAL A 126 5.64 -25.28 -6.31
CA VAL A 126 6.00 -23.86 -6.49
C VAL A 126 5.43 -23.05 -5.36
N VAL A 127 6.25 -22.20 -4.77
CA VAL A 127 5.85 -21.19 -3.76
C VAL A 127 5.90 -19.81 -4.40
N VAL A 128 4.80 -19.08 -4.29
CA VAL A 128 4.70 -17.68 -4.67
C VAL A 128 4.61 -16.84 -3.40
N ALA A 129 5.55 -15.95 -3.21
CA ALA A 129 5.60 -15.08 -2.04
C ALA A 129 5.59 -13.59 -2.47
N ALA A 130 5.09 -12.71 -1.61
CA ALA A 130 5.21 -11.27 -1.72
C ALA A 130 6.29 -10.77 -0.75
N PRO A 131 7.57 -10.63 -1.19
CA PRO A 131 8.63 -10.16 -0.32
C PRO A 131 8.48 -8.68 -0.01
N ASP A 132 8.91 -8.26 1.20
CA ASP A 132 8.94 -6.85 1.57
C ASP A 132 9.86 -6.05 0.63
N VAL A 133 9.27 -5.12 -0.11
CA VAL A 133 10.01 -4.29 -1.07
C VAL A 133 11.05 -3.38 -0.42
N GLN A 134 10.99 -3.15 0.90
CA GLN A 134 12.02 -2.43 1.64
C GLN A 134 13.36 -3.19 1.65
N GLY A 135 13.30 -4.52 1.56
CA GLY A 135 14.47 -5.38 1.44
C GLY A 135 14.94 -5.64 0.01
N LEU A 136 14.23 -5.13 -1.01
CA LEU A 136 14.55 -5.40 -2.42
C LEU A 136 15.37 -4.29 -3.05
N TYR A 137 16.38 -4.69 -3.82
CA TYR A 137 17.25 -3.82 -4.58
C TYR A 137 17.34 -4.32 -6.02
N ALA A 138 17.26 -3.42 -7.00
CA ALA A 138 17.24 -3.74 -8.40
C ALA A 138 18.34 -3.01 -9.18
N TRP A 139 18.90 -3.68 -10.19
CA TRP A 139 19.81 -3.13 -11.18
C TRP A 139 19.24 -3.41 -12.57
N TRP A 140 19.41 -2.47 -13.48
CA TRP A 140 18.90 -2.54 -14.85
C TRP A 140 19.99 -2.23 -15.88
N ALA A 141 19.73 -2.56 -17.13
CA ALA A 141 20.68 -2.42 -18.22
C ALA A 141 20.61 -1.02 -18.84
N GLY A 142 21.69 -0.24 -18.70
CA GLY A 142 21.82 1.06 -19.37
C GLY A 142 20.70 2.02 -19.00
N ASP A 143 20.00 2.53 -20.02
CA ASP A 143 18.88 3.45 -19.95
C ASP A 143 17.50 2.76 -19.93
N ASP A 144 17.44 1.43 -20.12
CA ASP A 144 16.21 0.65 -20.02
C ASP A 144 15.95 0.17 -18.59
N VAL A 145 15.23 1.00 -17.83
CA VAL A 145 14.84 0.70 -16.43
C VAL A 145 13.96 -0.57 -16.33
N ARG A 146 13.37 -1.07 -17.42
CA ARG A 146 12.53 -2.27 -17.41
C ARG A 146 13.32 -3.55 -17.56
N ARG A 147 14.54 -3.47 -18.07
CA ARG A 147 15.42 -4.62 -18.26
C ARG A 147 16.28 -4.85 -17.03
N LEU A 148 15.78 -5.63 -16.08
CA LEU A 148 16.52 -6.02 -14.89
C LEU A 148 17.72 -6.90 -15.25
N THR A 149 18.88 -6.60 -14.66
CA THR A 149 20.10 -7.38 -14.77
C THR A 149 20.43 -8.13 -13.48
N ARG A 150 20.01 -7.57 -12.34
CA ARG A 150 20.20 -8.17 -11.01
C ARG A 150 19.08 -7.73 -10.08
N VAL A 151 18.66 -8.64 -9.20
CA VAL A 151 17.80 -8.34 -8.04
C VAL A 151 18.49 -8.90 -6.79
N ALA A 152 18.54 -8.11 -5.73
CA ALA A 152 18.95 -8.58 -4.42
C ALA A 152 17.79 -8.45 -3.44
N SER A 153 17.58 -9.50 -2.65
CA SER A 153 16.58 -9.56 -1.58
C SER A 153 17.27 -9.70 -0.24
N ARG A 154 17.15 -8.68 0.62
CA ARG A 154 17.69 -8.66 1.97
C ARG A 154 16.58 -8.89 2.97
N TYR A 155 16.77 -9.86 3.85
CA TYR A 155 15.86 -10.15 4.96
C TYR A 155 16.63 -10.66 6.17
N ARG A 156 15.96 -10.74 7.32
CA ARG A 156 16.54 -11.25 8.56
C ARG A 156 15.90 -12.56 8.94
N LEU A 157 16.73 -13.52 9.31
CA LEU A 157 16.29 -14.81 9.84
C LEU A 157 16.76 -14.98 11.28
N PRO A 158 15.94 -15.61 12.14
CA PRO A 158 16.43 -16.16 13.41
C PRO A 158 17.66 -17.03 13.18
N VAL A 159 18.60 -17.01 14.14
CA VAL A 159 19.86 -17.78 14.00
C VAL A 159 19.58 -19.26 13.77
N ASP A 160 18.68 -19.85 14.55
CA ASP A 160 18.37 -21.27 14.46
C ASP A 160 17.84 -21.66 13.07
N GLU A 161 16.98 -20.81 12.48
CA GLU A 161 16.46 -21.00 11.13
C GLU A 161 17.55 -20.83 10.06
N ALA A 162 18.46 -19.86 10.23
CA ALA A 162 19.55 -19.64 9.29
C ALA A 162 20.57 -20.81 9.32
N VAL A 163 20.83 -21.37 10.49
CA VAL A 163 21.67 -22.57 10.65
C VAL A 163 20.99 -23.79 9.99
N LEU A 164 19.70 -23.99 10.26
CA LEU A 164 18.96 -25.13 9.72
C LEU A 164 18.85 -25.08 8.19
N ARG A 165 18.51 -23.92 7.62
CA ARG A 165 18.28 -23.78 6.19
C ARG A 165 19.57 -23.71 5.36
N PHE A 166 20.59 -23.05 5.87
CA PHE A 166 21.78 -22.69 5.08
C PHE A 166 23.08 -23.19 5.66
N GLY A 167 23.09 -23.89 6.80
CA GLY A 167 24.30 -24.36 7.48
C GLY A 167 25.22 -23.22 7.94
N ILE A 168 24.68 -22.03 8.19
CA ILE A 168 25.48 -20.83 8.48
C ILE A 168 25.96 -20.85 9.91
N THR A 169 27.28 -20.74 10.11
CA THR A 169 27.85 -20.51 11.46
C THR A 169 27.76 -19.03 11.82
N PRO A 170 26.98 -18.64 12.85
CA PRO A 170 26.80 -17.23 13.22
C PRO A 170 28.11 -16.63 13.75
N ARG A 171 28.50 -15.46 13.21
CA ARG A 171 29.60 -14.69 13.77
C ARG A 171 29.19 -14.02 15.06
N ARG A 172 29.98 -14.23 16.12
CA ARG A 172 29.80 -13.54 17.41
C ARG A 172 30.24 -12.08 17.29
N THR A 173 29.42 -11.17 17.77
CA THR A 173 29.76 -9.75 17.88
C THR A 173 29.87 -9.39 19.35
N ALA A 174 31.01 -8.85 19.78
CA ALA A 174 31.33 -8.56 21.19
C ALA A 174 31.06 -9.75 22.15
N GLY A 175 31.40 -10.97 21.71
CA GLY A 175 31.26 -12.19 22.52
C GLY A 175 29.81 -12.76 22.58
N ARG A 176 28.82 -12.07 21.99
CA ARG A 176 27.42 -12.50 21.98
C ARG A 176 27.02 -13.04 20.61
N THR A 177 26.25 -14.13 20.59
CA THR A 177 25.61 -14.62 19.37
C THR A 177 24.41 -13.70 19.06
N PRO A 178 24.28 -13.19 17.83
CA PRO A 178 23.13 -12.37 17.44
C PRO A 178 21.85 -13.21 17.51
N SER A 179 20.69 -12.59 17.77
CA SER A 179 19.40 -13.28 17.73
C SER A 179 18.90 -13.55 16.31
N ALA A 180 19.34 -12.77 15.34
CA ALA A 180 18.99 -12.90 13.93
C ALA A 180 20.17 -12.54 13.02
N ILE A 181 20.18 -13.11 11.82
CA ILE A 181 21.22 -12.96 10.80
C ILE A 181 20.64 -12.23 9.59
N ASP A 182 21.36 -11.23 9.07
CA ASP A 182 21.07 -10.61 7.79
C ASP A 182 21.47 -11.56 6.66
N ILE A 183 20.48 -11.93 5.83
CA ILE A 183 20.63 -12.73 4.63
C ILE A 183 20.41 -11.84 3.42
N VAL A 184 21.20 -12.03 2.37
CA VAL A 184 21.00 -11.41 1.07
C VAL A 184 21.09 -12.47 -0.01
N GLU A 185 20.02 -12.64 -0.75
CA GLU A 185 19.99 -13.41 -1.98
C GLU A 185 20.19 -12.47 -3.17
N ALA A 186 21.15 -12.74 -4.02
CA ALA A 186 21.36 -11.98 -5.24
C ALA A 186 21.18 -12.86 -6.47
N TRP A 187 20.32 -12.44 -7.38
CA TRP A 187 19.92 -13.17 -8.56
C TRP A 187 20.22 -12.38 -9.83
N THR A 188 20.83 -13.04 -10.78
CA THR A 188 20.87 -12.63 -12.19
C THR A 188 20.14 -13.66 -13.04
N ASP A 189 20.09 -13.50 -14.35
CA ASP A 189 19.59 -14.52 -15.27
C ASP A 189 20.45 -15.78 -15.29
N THR A 190 21.75 -15.68 -14.94
CA THR A 190 22.73 -16.76 -15.00
C THR A 190 23.19 -17.26 -13.64
N THR A 191 23.15 -16.44 -12.59
CA THR A 191 23.78 -16.76 -11.29
C THR A 191 22.83 -16.50 -10.13
N PHE A 192 23.03 -17.30 -9.09
CA PHE A 192 22.48 -17.10 -7.74
C PHE A 192 23.63 -17.02 -6.74
N GLU A 193 23.57 -16.05 -5.84
CA GLU A 193 24.50 -15.91 -4.72
C GLU A 193 23.73 -15.74 -3.42
N LEU A 194 24.14 -16.48 -2.38
CA LEU A 194 23.66 -16.32 -1.02
C LEU A 194 24.76 -15.69 -0.15
N TRP A 195 24.40 -14.63 0.54
CA TRP A 195 25.27 -13.91 1.43
C TRP A 195 24.69 -13.87 2.84
N ALA A 196 25.52 -14.11 3.85
CA ALA A 196 25.13 -13.99 5.26
C ALA A 196 26.16 -13.16 6.01
N GLN A 197 25.69 -12.19 6.80
CA GLN A 197 26.56 -11.29 7.57
C GLN A 197 27.69 -10.67 6.72
N GLY A 198 27.41 -10.31 5.48
CA GLY A 198 28.35 -9.73 4.53
C GLY A 198 29.35 -10.67 3.89
N THR A 199 29.26 -11.97 4.15
CA THR A 199 30.12 -13.01 3.54
C THR A 199 29.29 -13.86 2.58
N ARG A 200 29.85 -14.18 1.41
CA ARG A 200 29.22 -15.09 0.46
C ARG A 200 29.31 -16.53 0.98
N VAL A 201 28.14 -17.13 1.18
CA VAL A 201 28.00 -18.51 1.68
C VAL A 201 27.90 -19.50 0.51
N GLU A 202 27.14 -19.13 -0.51
CA GLU A 202 26.88 -19.98 -1.67
C GLU A 202 26.93 -19.18 -2.97
N ALA A 203 27.40 -19.81 -4.04
CA ALA A 203 27.26 -19.31 -5.41
C ALA A 203 27.02 -20.48 -6.33
N ARG A 204 25.98 -20.37 -7.18
CA ARG A 204 25.61 -21.40 -8.16
C ARG A 204 24.99 -20.80 -9.41
N GLU A 205 24.87 -21.58 -10.46
CA GLU A 205 24.10 -21.17 -11.63
C GLU A 205 22.61 -21.02 -11.30
N ASN A 206 21.97 -20.07 -11.94
CA ASN A 206 20.53 -19.92 -11.90
C ASN A 206 19.91 -20.90 -12.91
N PRO A 207 19.24 -21.97 -12.46
CA PRO A 207 18.74 -23.02 -13.35
C PRO A 207 17.60 -22.54 -14.26
N TYR A 208 16.90 -21.47 -13.87
CA TYR A 208 15.73 -20.98 -14.59
C TYR A 208 16.07 -20.06 -15.76
N ARG A 209 17.32 -19.58 -15.87
CA ARG A 209 17.75 -18.57 -16.85
C ARG A 209 16.88 -17.30 -16.84
N MET A 210 16.19 -17.04 -15.74
CA MET A 210 15.35 -15.87 -15.47
C MET A 210 15.50 -15.46 -14.01
N ILE A 211 15.46 -14.18 -13.73
CA ILE A 211 15.42 -13.69 -12.34
C ILE A 211 14.06 -14.06 -11.75
N PRO A 212 13.98 -14.86 -10.64
CA PRO A 212 12.72 -15.37 -10.11
C PRO A 212 11.97 -14.32 -9.26
N PHE A 213 12.04 -13.07 -9.65
CA PHE A 213 11.37 -11.94 -9.05
C PHE A 213 10.61 -11.14 -10.10
N VAL A 214 9.41 -10.70 -9.74
CA VAL A 214 8.63 -9.72 -10.48
C VAL A 214 8.53 -8.47 -9.63
N LEU A 215 9.18 -7.39 -10.03
CA LEU A 215 9.06 -6.08 -9.40
C LEU A 215 8.24 -5.17 -10.31
N TYR A 216 7.34 -4.40 -9.73
CA TYR A 216 6.49 -3.49 -10.48
C TYR A 216 6.11 -2.25 -9.65
N PRO A 217 5.98 -1.07 -10.29
CA PRO A 217 5.55 0.14 -9.59
C PRO A 217 4.04 0.12 -9.32
N ASN A 218 3.61 0.79 -8.27
CA ASN A 218 2.19 1.09 -8.06
C ASN A 218 1.65 1.99 -9.17
N LEU A 219 2.20 3.20 -9.25
CA LEU A 219 2.03 4.12 -10.37
C LEU A 219 3.42 4.53 -10.84
N PRO A 220 3.67 4.61 -12.17
CA PRO A 220 5.01 4.86 -12.66
C PRO A 220 5.42 6.32 -12.48
N ARG A 221 6.69 6.54 -12.11
CA ARG A 221 7.36 7.84 -12.25
C ARG A 221 8.03 7.93 -13.61
N PRO A 222 7.98 9.10 -14.27
CA PRO A 222 8.71 9.29 -15.52
C PRO A 222 10.20 8.97 -15.36
N LYS A 223 10.72 8.09 -16.25
CA LYS A 223 12.14 7.71 -16.30
C LYS A 223 12.71 7.04 -15.03
N GLN A 224 11.88 6.59 -14.10
CA GLN A 224 12.32 5.90 -12.89
C GLN A 224 11.83 4.44 -12.86
N PHE A 225 12.58 3.58 -12.17
CA PHE A 225 12.21 2.19 -11.94
C PHE A 225 11.15 2.08 -10.84
N TRP A 226 11.39 2.75 -9.70
CA TRP A 226 10.52 2.73 -8.54
C TRP A 226 9.33 3.69 -8.72
N GLY A 227 8.18 3.27 -8.21
CA GLY A 227 6.91 3.95 -8.40
C GLY A 227 6.55 5.00 -7.36
N VAL A 228 5.26 5.34 -7.33
CA VAL A 228 4.65 6.34 -6.46
C VAL A 228 3.61 5.68 -5.57
N SER A 229 3.67 5.93 -4.26
CA SER A 229 2.63 5.56 -3.30
C SER A 229 1.32 6.31 -3.56
N ASP A 230 0.20 5.68 -3.25
CA ASP A 230 -1.11 6.36 -3.24
C ASP A 230 -1.18 7.45 -2.15
N ILE A 231 -0.36 7.33 -1.11
CA ILE A 231 -0.30 8.28 0.00
C ILE A 231 0.53 9.53 -0.35
N GLU A 232 1.49 9.41 -1.29
CA GLU A 232 2.44 10.49 -1.58
C GLU A 232 1.78 11.85 -1.88
N PRO A 233 0.77 11.94 -2.79
CA PRO A 233 0.10 13.21 -3.08
C PRO A 233 -0.79 13.71 -1.95
N LEU A 234 -1.13 12.86 -0.98
CA LEU A 234 -2.08 13.16 0.09
C LEU A 234 -1.42 13.66 1.38
N ARG A 235 -0.10 13.54 1.52
CA ARG A 235 0.62 13.76 2.78
C ARG A 235 0.34 15.11 3.42
N GLU A 236 0.42 16.16 2.64
CA GLU A 236 0.22 17.54 3.14
C GLU A 236 -1.24 17.77 3.52
N SER A 237 -2.18 17.34 2.68
CA SER A 237 -3.62 17.45 2.96
C SER A 237 -4.04 16.64 4.18
N LEU A 238 -3.48 15.44 4.39
CA LEU A 238 -3.72 14.60 5.57
C LEU A 238 -3.21 15.27 6.86
N ALA A 239 -2.00 15.82 6.82
CA ALA A 239 -1.43 16.52 7.96
C ALA A 239 -2.26 17.76 8.33
N GLU A 240 -2.66 18.53 7.32
CA GLU A 240 -3.46 19.76 7.52
C GLU A 240 -4.87 19.44 8.00
N LEU A 241 -5.53 18.39 7.47
CA LEU A 241 -6.84 17.96 7.93
C LEU A 241 -6.84 17.61 9.43
N ASN A 242 -5.88 16.79 9.86
CA ASN A 242 -5.75 16.43 11.28
C ASN A 242 -5.44 17.64 12.17
N ARG A 243 -4.63 18.58 11.67
CA ARG A 243 -4.35 19.85 12.37
C ARG A 243 -5.62 20.70 12.52
N ALA A 244 -6.37 20.89 11.45
CA ALA A 244 -7.59 21.69 11.44
C ALA A 244 -8.68 21.07 12.32
N LEU A 245 -8.87 19.75 12.27
CA LEU A 245 -9.83 19.04 13.14
C LEU A 245 -9.42 19.09 14.61
N THR A 246 -8.14 19.02 14.92
CA THR A 246 -7.65 19.20 16.30
C THR A 246 -7.93 20.61 16.81
N GLN A 247 -7.73 21.63 15.98
CA GLN A 247 -8.04 23.02 16.34
C GLN A 247 -9.54 23.23 16.52
N LEU A 248 -10.36 22.68 15.61
CA LEU A 248 -11.83 22.76 15.73
C LEU A 248 -12.31 22.11 17.03
N SER A 249 -11.77 20.93 17.38
CA SER A 249 -12.09 20.27 18.67
C SER A 249 -11.78 21.16 19.87
N ARG A 250 -10.66 21.89 19.85
CA ARG A 250 -10.29 22.83 20.93
C ARG A 250 -11.22 24.04 21.01
N ILE A 251 -11.58 24.59 19.84
CA ILE A 251 -12.53 25.68 19.77
C ILE A 251 -13.87 25.25 20.39
N LEU A 252 -14.36 24.08 20.05
CA LEU A 252 -15.60 23.53 20.59
C LEU A 252 -15.50 23.24 22.10
N GLU A 253 -14.36 22.76 22.58
CA GLU A 253 -14.12 22.58 24.04
C GLU A 253 -14.14 23.90 24.80
N LEU A 254 -13.48 24.91 24.30
CA LEU A 254 -13.50 26.25 24.88
C LEU A 254 -14.91 26.91 24.86
N SER A 255 -15.64 26.65 23.77
CA SER A 255 -17.01 27.13 23.61
C SER A 255 -17.99 26.45 24.58
N GLY A 256 -17.77 25.14 24.83
CA GLY A 256 -18.56 24.35 25.78
C GLY A 256 -18.27 24.71 27.25
N ASN A 257 -17.14 25.37 27.53
CA ASN A 257 -16.74 25.84 28.86
C ASN A 257 -16.47 27.35 28.82
N PRO A 258 -17.50 28.19 28.67
CA PRO A 258 -17.33 29.62 28.50
C PRO A 258 -16.71 30.26 29.76
N ILE A 259 -15.81 31.21 29.54
CA ILE A 259 -15.20 31.99 30.62
C ILE A 259 -16.19 33.04 31.09
N ALA A 260 -16.55 32.97 32.37
CA ALA A 260 -17.33 34.02 32.99
C ALA A 260 -16.42 35.21 33.34
N VAL A 261 -16.80 36.39 32.88
CA VAL A 261 -16.11 37.63 33.18
C VAL A 261 -16.98 38.42 34.11
N LEU A 262 -16.38 38.91 35.21
CA LEU A 262 -17.00 39.77 36.20
C LEU A 262 -16.21 41.10 36.23
N GLU A 263 -16.90 42.18 35.96
CA GLU A 263 -16.33 43.53 36.01
C GLU A 263 -16.86 44.24 37.23
N ASN A 264 -16.01 45.00 37.92
CA ASN A 264 -16.33 45.81 39.11
C ASN A 264 -16.82 44.98 40.33
N VAL A 265 -16.27 43.77 40.52
CA VAL A 265 -16.55 42.94 41.71
C VAL A 265 -15.31 42.91 42.59
N GLU A 266 -15.42 43.40 43.85
CA GLU A 266 -14.28 43.51 44.78
C GLU A 266 -13.80 42.17 45.32
N GLU A 267 -14.67 41.16 45.45
CA GLU A 267 -14.31 39.77 45.84
C GLU A 267 -15.10 38.73 45.03
N ALA A 268 -14.40 37.95 44.23
CA ALA A 268 -14.98 36.90 43.40
C ALA A 268 -14.75 35.47 43.94
N ARG A 269 -14.49 35.32 45.25
CA ARG A 269 -14.00 34.05 45.83
C ARG A 269 -15.02 32.93 45.91
N ASP A 270 -16.32 33.20 45.90
CA ASP A 270 -17.40 32.21 46.11
C ASP A 270 -18.39 32.08 44.94
N ILE A 271 -18.01 32.51 43.74
CA ILE A 271 -18.91 32.40 42.57
C ILE A 271 -18.76 31.04 41.94
N ALA A 272 -19.74 30.15 42.16
CA ALA A 272 -19.77 28.84 41.57
C ALA A 272 -20.10 28.92 40.07
N VAL A 273 -19.20 28.46 39.20
CA VAL A 273 -19.44 28.31 37.77
C VAL A 273 -19.90 26.87 37.52
N GLN A 274 -21.22 26.65 37.60
CA GLN A 274 -21.83 25.35 37.29
C GLN A 274 -23.17 25.53 36.58
N PRO A 275 -23.65 24.57 35.82
CA PRO A 275 -24.94 24.63 35.13
C PRO A 275 -26.07 24.91 36.13
N GLY A 276 -26.88 25.95 35.88
CA GLY A 276 -27.99 26.34 36.74
C GLY A 276 -27.64 27.25 37.94
N ALA A 277 -26.36 27.67 38.05
CA ALA A 277 -26.00 28.67 39.09
C ALA A 277 -26.63 30.02 38.81
N VAL A 278 -27.17 30.65 39.84
CA VAL A 278 -27.66 32.04 39.80
C VAL A 278 -26.66 32.91 40.53
N TRP A 279 -26.19 33.97 39.87
CA TRP A 279 -25.24 34.92 40.44
C TRP A 279 -25.94 36.19 40.89
N GLU A 280 -25.82 36.55 42.15
CA GLU A 280 -26.17 37.87 42.65
C GLU A 280 -24.95 38.78 42.50
N ILE A 281 -25.08 39.83 41.68
CA ILE A 281 -24.01 40.78 41.41
C ILE A 281 -24.41 42.19 41.91
N PRO A 282 -23.47 43.02 42.40
CA PRO A 282 -23.73 44.41 42.80
C PRO A 282 -24.32 45.26 41.66
N GLU A 283 -25.08 46.33 41.98
CA GLU A 283 -25.75 47.17 40.97
C GLU A 283 -24.82 47.77 39.91
N GLN A 284 -23.54 47.96 40.22
CA GLN A 284 -22.54 48.51 39.29
C GLN A 284 -21.66 47.44 38.61
N ALA A 285 -21.85 46.17 38.96
CA ALA A 285 -21.11 45.08 38.39
C ALA A 285 -21.74 44.57 37.09
N ARG A 286 -20.93 44.00 36.22
CA ARG A 286 -21.38 43.32 35.02
C ARG A 286 -20.87 41.89 35.02
N ALA A 287 -21.76 40.95 34.73
CA ALA A 287 -21.41 39.56 34.50
C ALA A 287 -21.78 39.21 33.07
N TYR A 288 -20.85 38.65 32.33
CA TYR A 288 -21.11 38.10 31.01
C TYR A 288 -20.23 36.91 30.75
N LEU A 289 -20.69 36.03 29.86
CA LEU A 289 -19.87 34.93 29.34
C LEU A 289 -19.06 35.47 28.18
N LEU A 290 -17.75 35.28 28.23
CA LEU A 290 -16.86 35.66 27.13
C LEU A 290 -17.13 34.71 25.95
N ASP A 291 -17.82 35.21 24.95
CA ASP A 291 -18.06 34.49 23.70
C ASP A 291 -16.86 34.65 22.78
N LEU A 292 -15.97 33.65 22.79
CA LEU A 292 -14.79 33.60 21.94
C LEU A 292 -15.13 33.30 20.47
N LEU A 293 -16.44 33.05 20.17
CA LEU A 293 -16.91 32.63 18.86
C LEU A 293 -17.72 33.71 18.13
N GLN A 294 -17.82 34.93 18.71
CA GLN A 294 -18.49 36.05 18.05
C GLN A 294 -17.88 36.30 16.65
N GLY A 295 -18.74 36.37 15.63
CA GLY A 295 -18.33 36.69 14.26
C GLY A 295 -18.20 35.51 13.29
N GLY A 296 -18.69 34.33 13.63
CA GLY A 296 -18.78 33.21 12.65
C GLY A 296 -17.49 32.44 12.44
N GLY A 297 -16.50 32.57 13.30
CA GLY A 297 -15.20 31.90 13.20
C GLY A 297 -15.28 30.38 13.17
N VAL A 298 -16.24 29.76 13.89
CA VAL A 298 -16.45 28.30 13.84
C VAL A 298 -16.90 27.84 12.44
N ARG A 299 -17.82 28.59 11.83
CA ARG A 299 -18.30 28.26 10.49
C ARG A 299 -17.15 28.30 9.46
N LEU A 300 -16.30 29.30 9.53
CA LEU A 300 -15.11 29.39 8.68
C LEU A 300 -14.17 28.20 8.85
N HIS A 301 -13.99 27.72 10.10
CA HIS A 301 -13.20 26.51 10.35
C HIS A 301 -13.86 25.24 9.76
N VAL A 302 -15.18 25.10 9.87
CA VAL A 302 -15.91 23.97 9.29
C VAL A 302 -15.81 24.01 7.77
N ASP A 303 -16.01 25.18 7.14
CA ASP A 303 -15.89 25.36 5.69
C ASP A 303 -14.44 25.06 5.20
N TYR A 304 -13.44 25.45 6.00
CA TYR A 304 -12.03 25.13 5.72
C TYR A 304 -11.73 23.62 5.80
N VAL A 305 -12.24 22.95 6.84
CA VAL A 305 -12.12 21.48 6.96
C VAL A 305 -12.78 20.77 5.78
N ASP A 306 -13.98 21.20 5.37
CA ASP A 306 -14.68 20.62 4.22
C ASP A 306 -13.91 20.85 2.91
N MET A 307 -13.30 22.03 2.73
CA MET A 307 -12.44 22.32 1.57
C MET A 307 -11.23 21.36 1.51
N ILE A 308 -10.51 21.17 2.63
CA ILE A 308 -9.37 20.25 2.68
C ILE A 308 -9.84 18.82 2.40
N TYR A 309 -10.96 18.42 2.98
CA TYR A 309 -11.52 17.08 2.81
C TYR A 309 -11.89 16.79 1.35
N ARG A 310 -12.52 17.74 0.64
CA ARG A 310 -12.80 17.64 -0.80
C ARG A 310 -11.52 17.55 -1.61
N THR A 311 -10.55 18.41 -1.34
CA THR A 311 -9.23 18.40 -2.01
C THR A 311 -8.53 17.04 -1.83
N LEU A 312 -8.62 16.42 -0.64
CA LEU A 312 -8.07 15.10 -0.38
C LEU A 312 -8.70 14.03 -1.29
N HIS A 313 -10.02 14.04 -1.44
CA HIS A 313 -10.74 13.12 -2.32
C HIS A 313 -10.38 13.33 -3.81
N ASP A 314 -10.22 14.59 -4.23
CA ASP A 314 -9.82 14.93 -5.60
C ASP A 314 -8.40 14.44 -5.89
N LEU A 315 -7.44 14.70 -5.00
CA LEU A 315 -6.06 14.20 -5.12
C LEU A 315 -5.96 12.68 -5.08
N ALA A 316 -6.85 12.03 -4.29
CA ALA A 316 -6.94 10.59 -4.20
C ALA A 316 -7.60 9.96 -5.42
N GLU A 317 -8.27 10.73 -6.28
CA GLU A 317 -9.16 10.21 -7.33
C GLU A 317 -10.19 9.21 -6.76
N THR A 318 -10.62 9.40 -5.50
CA THR A 318 -11.52 8.50 -4.78
C THR A 318 -12.70 9.30 -4.25
N PRO A 319 -13.77 9.46 -5.05
CA PRO A 319 -14.90 10.32 -4.72
C PRO A 319 -15.69 9.79 -3.52
N ARG A 320 -16.38 10.68 -2.81
CA ARG A 320 -17.15 10.37 -1.60
C ARG A 320 -18.24 9.31 -1.82
N VAL A 321 -18.80 9.26 -3.01
CA VAL A 321 -19.79 8.25 -3.39
C VAL A 321 -19.23 6.83 -3.27
N ALA A 322 -17.92 6.63 -3.44
CA ALA A 322 -17.28 5.33 -3.22
C ALA A 322 -17.35 4.83 -1.77
N PHE A 323 -17.61 5.74 -0.81
CA PHE A 323 -17.78 5.44 0.61
C PHE A 323 -19.24 5.39 1.04
N GLY A 324 -20.19 5.41 0.10
CA GLY A 324 -21.62 5.33 0.37
C GLY A 324 -22.30 6.69 0.58
N ASP A 325 -21.59 7.81 0.42
CA ASP A 325 -22.20 9.15 0.49
C ASP A 325 -22.86 9.50 -0.83
N ALA A 326 -24.04 8.92 -1.08
CA ALA A 326 -24.74 9.10 -2.32
C ALA A 326 -25.55 10.42 -2.40
N GLY A 327 -25.77 11.12 -1.30
CA GLY A 327 -26.38 12.46 -1.20
C GLY A 327 -27.69 12.65 -2.01
N GLY A 328 -28.83 12.21 -1.47
CA GLY A 328 -30.15 12.40 -2.09
C GLY A 328 -30.50 11.42 -3.20
N ASP A 329 -31.64 11.65 -3.88
CA ASP A 329 -32.14 10.81 -5.00
C ASP A 329 -31.30 11.04 -6.27
N ARG A 330 -30.16 10.37 -6.37
CA ARG A 330 -29.31 10.40 -7.57
C ARG A 330 -29.59 9.19 -8.45
N SER A 331 -29.64 9.40 -9.76
CA SER A 331 -29.77 8.29 -10.72
C SER A 331 -28.51 7.43 -10.74
N GLY A 332 -28.65 6.14 -11.11
CA GLY A 332 -27.51 5.23 -11.27
C GLY A 332 -26.45 5.78 -12.22
N VAL A 333 -26.84 6.48 -13.30
CA VAL A 333 -25.94 7.12 -14.24
C VAL A 333 -25.11 8.26 -13.58
N ALA A 334 -25.75 9.07 -12.73
CA ALA A 334 -25.05 10.12 -11.99
C ALA A 334 -24.00 9.52 -11.04
N LEU A 335 -24.34 8.44 -10.32
CA LEU A 335 -23.41 7.74 -9.45
C LEU A 335 -22.23 7.12 -10.21
N GLN A 336 -22.49 6.54 -11.39
CA GLN A 336 -21.41 6.02 -12.27
C GLN A 336 -20.48 7.13 -12.75
N THR A 337 -21.04 8.29 -13.13
CA THR A 337 -20.26 9.44 -13.56
C THR A 337 -19.36 9.95 -12.43
N GLU A 338 -19.86 9.98 -11.21
CA GLU A 338 -19.07 10.38 -10.04
C GLU A 338 -17.96 9.37 -9.71
N LEU A 339 -18.15 8.08 -9.98
CA LEU A 339 -17.15 7.04 -9.78
C LEU A 339 -16.07 6.99 -10.89
N ASP A 340 -16.26 7.69 -12.04
CA ASP A 340 -15.34 7.63 -13.19
C ASP A 340 -13.87 7.90 -12.83
N PRO A 341 -13.50 8.89 -11.98
CA PRO A 341 -12.10 9.10 -11.59
C PRO A 341 -11.47 7.86 -10.94
N LEU A 342 -12.17 7.21 -10.02
CA LEU A 342 -11.71 5.99 -9.35
C LEU A 342 -11.58 4.84 -10.35
N LEU A 343 -12.57 4.65 -11.22
CA LEU A 343 -12.55 3.58 -12.22
C LEU A 343 -11.40 3.75 -13.22
N ARG A 344 -11.10 4.99 -13.65
CA ARG A 344 -9.95 5.28 -14.50
C ARG A 344 -8.62 5.03 -13.79
N ARG A 345 -8.53 5.36 -12.50
CA ARG A 345 -7.36 5.04 -11.68
C ARG A 345 -7.16 3.52 -11.58
N VAL A 346 -8.23 2.77 -11.28
CA VAL A 346 -8.21 1.31 -11.25
C VAL A 346 -7.76 0.74 -12.60
N ALA A 347 -8.29 1.24 -13.71
CA ALA A 347 -7.91 0.79 -15.05
C ALA A 347 -6.40 1.01 -15.32
N ARG A 348 -5.85 2.18 -14.97
CA ARG A 348 -4.41 2.45 -15.10
C ARG A 348 -3.57 1.48 -14.27
N LYS A 349 -3.96 1.21 -13.03
CA LYS A 349 -3.28 0.24 -12.17
C LYS A 349 -3.37 -1.18 -12.74
N ARG A 350 -4.55 -1.61 -13.22
CA ARG A 350 -4.75 -2.94 -13.83
C ARG A 350 -3.82 -3.18 -15.03
N LEU A 351 -3.49 -2.17 -15.83
CA LEU A 351 -2.50 -2.33 -16.91
C LEU A 351 -1.13 -2.78 -16.38
N ILE A 352 -0.67 -2.19 -15.27
CA ILE A 352 0.61 -2.52 -14.66
C ILE A 352 0.55 -3.91 -14.03
N ARG A 353 -0.53 -4.20 -13.26
CA ARG A 353 -0.72 -5.50 -12.60
C ARG A 353 -0.83 -6.63 -13.60
N THR A 354 -1.55 -6.44 -14.70
CA THR A 354 -1.62 -7.43 -15.79
C THR A 354 -0.23 -7.81 -16.30
N ALA A 355 0.64 -6.81 -16.54
CA ALA A 355 2.01 -7.07 -16.97
C ALA A 355 2.83 -7.83 -15.91
N ALA A 356 2.65 -7.49 -14.61
CA ALA A 356 3.33 -8.16 -13.51
C ALA A 356 2.84 -9.60 -13.32
N MET A 357 1.53 -9.82 -13.36
CA MET A 357 0.91 -11.14 -13.21
C MET A 357 1.28 -12.07 -14.38
N ARG A 358 1.29 -11.57 -15.62
CA ARG A 358 1.79 -12.35 -16.78
C ARG A 358 3.25 -12.79 -16.59
N ARG A 359 4.10 -11.93 -16.02
CA ARG A 359 5.49 -12.31 -15.70
C ARG A 359 5.54 -13.34 -14.58
N ARG A 360 4.69 -13.20 -13.56
CA ARG A 360 4.57 -14.17 -12.46
C ARG A 360 4.19 -15.53 -12.99
N ASP A 361 3.13 -15.62 -13.78
CA ASP A 361 2.66 -16.89 -14.36
C ASP A 361 3.73 -17.55 -15.22
N ARG A 362 4.43 -16.76 -16.04
CA ARG A 362 5.55 -17.27 -16.84
C ARG A 362 6.69 -17.82 -15.97
N LEU A 363 7.02 -17.15 -14.85
CA LEU A 363 8.02 -17.64 -13.91
C LEU A 363 7.55 -18.92 -13.19
N VAL A 364 6.27 -18.98 -12.80
CA VAL A 364 5.67 -20.18 -12.20
C VAL A 364 5.81 -21.37 -13.16
N LEU A 365 5.41 -21.21 -14.42
CA LEU A 365 5.54 -22.25 -15.43
C LEU A 365 7.00 -22.65 -15.70
N ALA A 366 7.94 -21.69 -15.67
CA ALA A 366 9.36 -21.96 -15.85
C ALA A 366 9.94 -22.77 -14.69
N VAL A 367 9.65 -22.39 -13.46
CA VAL A 367 10.11 -23.08 -12.24
C VAL A 367 9.51 -24.48 -12.18
N LEU A 368 8.20 -24.59 -12.37
CA LEU A 368 7.50 -25.88 -12.37
C LEU A 368 8.03 -26.79 -13.48
N GLY A 369 8.14 -26.28 -14.71
CA GLY A 369 8.64 -27.03 -15.85
C GLY A 369 10.08 -27.55 -15.65
N HIS A 370 10.95 -26.70 -15.04
CA HIS A 370 12.33 -27.13 -14.71
C HIS A 370 12.33 -28.31 -13.74
N HIS A 371 11.57 -28.25 -12.66
CA HIS A 371 11.58 -29.28 -11.61
C HIS A 371 10.76 -30.53 -11.96
N THR A 372 9.79 -30.42 -12.87
CA THR A 372 8.99 -31.55 -13.36
C THR A 372 9.50 -32.11 -14.68
N HIS A 373 10.58 -31.55 -15.26
CA HIS A 373 11.15 -31.93 -16.55
C HIS A 373 10.14 -31.88 -17.71
N ARG A 374 9.22 -30.87 -17.67
CA ARG A 374 8.20 -30.64 -18.69
C ARG A 374 8.38 -29.29 -19.35
N ASP A 375 8.10 -29.20 -20.64
CA ASP A 375 8.03 -27.91 -21.33
C ASP A 375 6.62 -27.33 -21.21
N LEU A 376 6.44 -26.41 -20.24
CA LEU A 376 5.18 -25.73 -19.98
C LEU A 376 5.11 -24.32 -20.58
N LEU A 377 6.18 -23.86 -21.25
CA LEU A 377 6.25 -22.49 -21.79
C LEU A 377 6.09 -22.42 -23.30
N THR A 378 6.48 -23.47 -24.04
CA THR A 378 6.43 -23.44 -25.51
C THR A 378 5.00 -23.38 -26.02
N ALA A 379 4.73 -22.49 -26.97
CA ALA A 379 3.43 -22.26 -27.58
C ALA A 379 2.34 -21.78 -26.58
N VAL A 380 2.73 -21.22 -25.44
CA VAL A 380 1.81 -20.73 -24.42
C VAL A 380 1.98 -19.22 -24.21
N ARG A 381 0.87 -18.51 -24.12
CA ARG A 381 0.76 -17.16 -23.61
C ARG A 381 -0.10 -17.18 -22.37
N THR A 382 0.17 -16.27 -21.44
CA THR A 382 -0.70 -16.04 -20.29
C THR A 382 -1.37 -14.68 -20.40
N ASP A 383 -2.61 -14.62 -20.03
CA ASP A 383 -3.37 -13.36 -19.91
C ASP A 383 -4.13 -13.34 -18.60
N ILE A 384 -4.60 -12.16 -18.18
CA ILE A 384 -5.32 -11.97 -16.94
C ILE A 384 -6.69 -11.38 -17.25
N THR A 385 -7.71 -12.08 -16.79
CA THR A 385 -9.10 -11.61 -16.90
C THR A 385 -9.53 -10.96 -15.58
N TRP A 386 -9.76 -9.66 -15.64
CA TRP A 386 -10.24 -8.91 -14.49
C TRP A 386 -11.76 -8.95 -14.42
N ALA A 387 -12.30 -9.22 -13.23
CA ALA A 387 -13.71 -8.98 -12.97
C ALA A 387 -14.07 -7.48 -13.08
N PRO A 388 -15.31 -7.13 -13.42
CA PRO A 388 -15.76 -5.75 -13.43
C PRO A 388 -15.48 -5.07 -12.09
N ALA A 389 -14.98 -3.83 -12.12
CA ALA A 389 -14.73 -3.04 -10.90
C ALA A 389 -16.02 -2.59 -10.20
N LEU A 390 -17.14 -2.56 -10.93
CA LEU A 390 -18.50 -2.35 -10.40
C LEU A 390 -19.28 -3.65 -10.49
N ALA A 391 -20.07 -3.92 -9.47
CA ALA A 391 -21.00 -5.06 -9.49
C ALA A 391 -21.99 -4.92 -10.67
N PRO A 392 -22.35 -6.02 -11.36
CA PRO A 392 -23.19 -5.97 -12.57
C PRO A 392 -24.53 -5.25 -12.39
N HIS A 393 -25.16 -5.33 -11.21
CA HIS A 393 -26.41 -4.64 -10.90
C HIS A 393 -26.26 -3.11 -10.79
N LEU A 394 -25.04 -2.59 -10.59
CA LEU A 394 -24.73 -1.17 -10.61
C LEU A 394 -24.25 -0.70 -12.00
N ALA A 395 -23.85 -1.63 -12.86
CA ALA A 395 -23.39 -1.35 -14.21
C ALA A 395 -24.54 -1.30 -15.24
N ALA A 396 -25.65 -1.98 -14.97
CA ALA A 396 -26.83 -1.94 -15.82
C ALA A 396 -27.69 -0.70 -15.48
N ALA A 397 -27.55 0.37 -16.25
CA ALA A 397 -28.62 1.36 -16.30
C ALA A 397 -29.86 0.65 -16.85
N PRO A 398 -31.08 0.80 -16.26
CA PRO A 398 -32.28 0.32 -16.90
C PRO A 398 -32.39 1.03 -18.26
N GLU A 399 -32.36 0.27 -19.35
CA GLU A 399 -32.85 0.77 -20.63
C GLU A 399 -34.22 1.36 -20.33
N ALA A 400 -34.36 2.66 -20.52
CA ALA A 400 -35.64 3.34 -20.39
C ALA A 400 -36.60 2.62 -21.32
N ALA A 401 -37.60 1.98 -20.73
CA ALA A 401 -38.76 1.53 -21.44
C ALA A 401 -39.39 2.76 -22.10
N SER A 402 -38.99 3.01 -23.36
CA SER A 402 -39.74 3.88 -24.27
C SER A 402 -40.89 3.07 -24.82
N ALA A 403 -42.04 3.23 -24.22
CA ALA A 403 -43.31 2.92 -24.83
C ALA A 403 -44.13 4.22 -24.95
#